data_88accee69f51847a2a346d784666f252
#
_entry.id   88accee69f51847a2a346d784666f252
#
_cell.length_a   1.000
_cell.length_b   1.000
_cell.length_c   1.000
_cell.angle_alpha   90.00
_cell.angle_beta   90.00
_cell.angle_gamma   90.00
#
_symmetry.space_group_name_H-M   'P 1'
#
loop_
_entity.id
_entity.type
_entity.pdbx_description
1 polymer ?
#
loop_
_entity_poly.entity_id
_entity_poly.type
_entity_poly.pdbx_seq_one_letter_code
_entity_poly.pdbx_strand_id
1 'polypeptide(L)'
;SVCPRDRLGYDPTMERIYSGISSDDDSIIDNIRYEISCYDDETEETQKYAIRRTIMSADDIFGRHTRCFVATPIGYTSRNVAMSGIAGGSNLQEVVIKDAWPPAESPVLEDPRSEIVLLRKIRSEFEANPPSPPHIYPKFVVGGHIKLARDDGTHEIDTTDAIFKLMDVERLDPPPGNDEMEEFHWRYQPFRAHRRIVMSPVGHSIKTVLNEKELIIVLAESMRCHSSILGRCGILHRDISTNNILVVRLGSHGTGADTDASVFSRPSSSPLPCGLLIDFDFAIEVGISERVARPERSGTLPYMSIANLLNLQTGRTALDDWESLLYVVCWLATVGICSNDRTTYTDLEDLQICRWRVGTLEKIADTKRKHMNSTSNFEDLIAREFRKQYKLLPLLAIALHKALFVNPNCPGALVKSERLNRLVDLDSLDSLDSLVFDQQELGSNDDPLIKRNEYADDIIANLQSVMQKFEHFARKKLNSA
;
A
#
# COMPACT_ATOMS: atom_id res chain seq x y z
N SER A 1 -0.19 -32.66 33.42
CA SER A 1 0.61 -31.47 33.16
C SER A 1 -0.11 -30.66 32.10
N VAL A 2 -0.44 -29.41 32.40
CA VAL A 2 -1.04 -28.50 31.45
C VAL A 2 0.11 -28.00 30.57
N CYS A 3 0.02 -28.20 29.26
CA CYS A 3 1.00 -27.67 28.34
C CYS A 3 0.98 -26.13 28.41
N PRO A 4 2.12 -25.44 28.60
CA PRO A 4 2.20 -23.99 28.55
C PRO A 4 1.62 -23.44 27.25
N ARG A 5 1.01 -22.23 27.31
CA ARG A 5 0.32 -21.63 26.17
C ARG A 5 1.25 -21.37 24.97
N ASP A 6 2.50 -21.00 25.22
CA ASP A 6 3.56 -20.82 24.23
C ASP A 6 3.84 -22.09 23.42
N ARG A 7 3.74 -23.25 24.06
CA ARG A 7 3.85 -24.56 23.39
C ARG A 7 2.59 -25.01 22.64
N LEU A 8 1.49 -24.27 22.78
CA LEU A 8 0.24 -24.50 22.03
C LEU A 8 0.10 -23.57 20.83
N GLY A 9 1.16 -22.87 20.44
CA GLY A 9 1.14 -21.92 19.31
C GLY A 9 0.45 -20.58 19.60
N TYR A 10 0.19 -20.27 20.88
CA TYR A 10 -0.28 -18.95 21.27
C TYR A 10 0.89 -17.98 21.33
N ASP A 11 0.70 -16.80 20.77
CA ASP A 11 1.66 -15.70 20.87
C ASP A 11 1.75 -15.23 22.34
N PRO A 12 2.89 -15.48 23.04
CA PRO A 12 3.03 -15.16 24.44
C PRO A 12 3.11 -13.65 24.71
N THR A 13 3.28 -12.84 23.67
CA THR A 13 3.32 -11.37 23.75
C THR A 13 1.94 -10.74 23.60
N MET A 14 0.90 -11.55 23.41
CA MET A 14 -0.51 -11.16 23.40
C MET A 14 -1.22 -11.68 24.65
N GLU A 15 -1.63 -10.78 25.52
CA GLU A 15 -2.32 -11.08 26.77
C GLU A 15 -3.81 -10.81 26.63
N ARG A 16 -4.63 -11.77 27.09
CA ARG A 16 -6.08 -11.62 27.18
C ARG A 16 -6.43 -11.02 28.53
N ILE A 17 -6.93 -9.79 28.53
CA ILE A 17 -7.34 -9.11 29.74
C ILE A 17 -8.86 -9.23 29.91
N TYR A 18 -9.27 -9.71 31.07
CA TYR A 18 -10.67 -9.76 31.48
C TYR A 18 -10.98 -8.47 32.23
N SER A 19 -11.80 -7.57 31.72
CA SER A 19 -12.35 -6.48 32.50
C SER A 19 -13.36 -7.04 33.49
N GLY A 20 -13.14 -6.76 34.80
CA GLY A 20 -13.83 -7.39 35.94
C GLY A 20 -15.33 -7.53 35.77
N ILE A 21 -15.83 -8.69 36.20
CA ILE A 21 -17.21 -9.09 36.22
C ILE A 21 -17.97 -8.20 37.20
N SER A 22 -18.95 -7.43 36.74
CA SER A 22 -20.02 -7.01 37.62
C SER A 22 -21.02 -8.18 37.69
N SER A 23 -21.38 -8.59 38.90
CA SER A 23 -21.97 -9.86 39.27
C SER A 23 -23.45 -10.05 38.94
N ASP A 24 -24.06 -9.28 38.06
CA ASP A 24 -25.53 -9.26 37.96
C ASP A 24 -26.13 -9.36 36.53
N ASP A 25 -25.40 -9.74 35.50
CA ASP A 25 -26.03 -9.94 34.19
C ASP A 25 -25.33 -11.02 33.34
N ASP A 26 -26.13 -11.96 32.83
CA ASP A 26 -25.72 -13.12 32.03
C ASP A 26 -25.18 -12.82 30.61
N SER A 27 -24.89 -11.55 30.30
CA SER A 27 -24.29 -11.14 29.03
C SER A 27 -22.74 -11.12 29.08
N ILE A 28 -22.16 -12.30 29.29
CA ILE A 28 -20.73 -12.50 29.61
C ILE A 28 -19.77 -12.31 28.39
N ILE A 29 -20.25 -11.96 27.19
CA ILE A 29 -19.43 -12.13 25.95
C ILE A 29 -18.65 -10.88 25.56
N ASP A 30 -18.89 -9.67 26.07
CA ASP A 30 -18.41 -8.44 25.41
C ASP A 30 -17.21 -7.70 26.05
N ASN A 31 -16.52 -8.27 27.05
CA ASN A 31 -15.45 -7.53 27.73
C ASN A 31 -14.05 -8.16 27.66
N ILE A 32 -13.76 -8.91 26.60
CA ILE A 32 -12.42 -9.41 26.38
C ILE A 32 -11.59 -8.37 25.64
N ARG A 33 -10.56 -7.87 26.30
CA ARG A 33 -9.56 -7.02 25.67
C ARG A 33 -8.27 -7.80 25.48
N TYR A 34 -7.55 -7.48 24.40
CA TYR A 34 -6.21 -8.00 24.17
C TYR A 34 -5.21 -6.86 24.33
N GLU A 35 -4.16 -7.13 25.10
CA GLU A 35 -2.96 -6.32 25.16
C GLU A 35 -1.87 -7.01 24.35
N ILE A 36 -1.09 -6.22 23.63
CA ILE A 36 -0.01 -6.68 22.78
C ILE A 36 1.26 -5.93 23.11
N SER A 37 2.35 -6.65 23.32
CA SER A 37 3.67 -6.09 23.62
C SER A 37 4.46 -5.94 22.33
N CYS A 38 5.03 -4.76 22.09
CA CYS A 38 5.90 -4.46 20.96
C CYS A 38 7.28 -4.09 21.48
N TYR A 39 8.26 -4.85 21.05
CA TYR A 39 9.67 -4.66 21.40
C TYR A 39 10.36 -3.83 20.32
N ASP A 40 11.22 -2.90 20.72
CA ASP A 40 12.07 -2.14 19.81
C ASP A 40 13.49 -2.71 19.84
N ASP A 41 13.97 -3.21 18.69
CA ASP A 41 15.30 -3.82 18.59
C ASP A 41 16.44 -2.80 18.78
N GLU A 42 16.17 -1.49 18.56
CA GLU A 42 17.18 -0.42 18.67
C GLU A 42 17.30 0.12 20.09
N THR A 43 16.16 0.39 20.74
CA THR A 43 16.14 0.95 22.10
C THR A 43 16.11 -0.10 23.21
N GLU A 44 15.86 -1.35 22.84
CA GLU A 44 15.64 -2.49 23.74
C GLU A 44 14.46 -2.31 24.72
N GLU A 45 13.54 -1.39 24.40
CA GLU A 45 12.37 -1.11 25.21
C GLU A 45 11.15 -1.88 24.70
N THR A 46 10.26 -2.23 25.64
CA THR A 46 8.96 -2.86 25.31
C THR A 46 7.84 -1.87 25.61
N GLN A 47 6.99 -1.66 24.62
CA GLN A 47 5.77 -0.86 24.75
C GLN A 47 4.54 -1.75 24.66
N LYS A 48 3.53 -1.47 25.49
CA LYS A 48 2.25 -2.20 25.50
C LYS A 48 1.14 -1.39 24.85
N TYR A 49 0.28 -2.09 24.12
CA TYR A 49 -0.85 -1.51 23.41
C TYR A 49 -2.12 -2.32 23.67
N ALA A 50 -3.24 -1.62 23.84
CA ALA A 50 -4.56 -2.25 23.88
C ALA A 50 -5.13 -2.34 22.46
N ILE A 51 -5.40 -3.55 21.99
CA ILE A 51 -6.04 -3.79 20.69
C ILE A 51 -7.49 -3.29 20.76
N ARG A 52 -7.87 -2.46 19.80
CA ARG A 52 -9.22 -1.92 19.64
C ARG A 52 -10.03 -2.73 18.63
N ARG A 53 -9.42 -3.05 17.50
CA ARG A 53 -10.03 -3.86 16.43
C ARG A 53 -8.97 -4.47 15.53
N THR A 54 -9.31 -5.59 14.92
CA THR A 54 -8.54 -6.18 13.82
C THR A 54 -8.94 -5.52 12.51
N ILE A 55 -7.96 -5.09 11.71
CA ILE A 55 -8.18 -4.53 10.37
C ILE A 55 -8.07 -5.64 9.33
N MET A 56 -7.05 -6.48 9.46
CA MET A 56 -6.71 -7.54 8.53
C MET A 56 -6.15 -8.74 9.28
N SER A 57 -6.52 -9.92 8.83
CA SER A 57 -5.91 -11.19 9.21
C SER A 57 -5.78 -12.03 7.95
N ALA A 58 -4.56 -12.43 7.62
CA ALA A 58 -4.34 -13.39 6.54
C ALA A 58 -4.77 -14.78 7.02
N ASP A 59 -5.54 -15.49 6.20
CA ASP A 59 -6.04 -16.83 6.50
C ASP A 59 -5.07 -17.93 6.03
N ASP A 60 -3.93 -17.55 5.43
CA ASP A 60 -2.96 -18.50 4.90
C ASP A 60 -2.19 -19.20 6.03
N ILE A 61 -2.20 -20.52 6.04
CA ILE A 61 -1.39 -21.33 6.98
C ILE A 61 0.10 -21.25 6.63
N PHE A 62 0.41 -21.08 5.34
CA PHE A 62 1.76 -20.93 4.82
C PHE A 62 1.91 -19.56 4.13
N GLY A 63 2.67 -18.65 4.70
CA GLY A 63 2.82 -17.31 4.14
C GLY A 63 3.40 -16.33 5.14
N ARG A 64 3.15 -15.03 4.89
CA ARG A 64 3.58 -13.97 5.80
C ARG A 64 2.73 -13.87 7.06
N HIS A 65 1.58 -14.52 7.12
CA HIS A 65 0.61 -14.47 8.22
C HIS A 65 0.35 -13.06 8.74
N THR A 66 0.28 -12.09 7.85
CA THR A 66 0.15 -10.69 8.24
C THR A 66 -1.18 -10.44 8.94
N ARG A 67 -1.09 -9.90 10.15
CA ARG A 67 -2.24 -9.40 10.92
C ARG A 67 -2.04 -7.91 11.16
N CYS A 68 -3.10 -7.14 11.03
CA CYS A 68 -3.07 -5.72 11.32
C CYS A 68 -4.14 -5.36 12.33
N PHE A 69 -3.75 -4.60 13.35
CA PHE A 69 -4.62 -4.16 14.44
C PHE A 69 -4.61 -2.64 14.55
N VAL A 70 -5.76 -2.06 14.88
CA VAL A 70 -5.81 -0.71 15.47
C VAL A 70 -5.66 -0.87 16.96
N ALA A 71 -4.78 -0.09 17.58
CA ALA A 71 -4.49 -0.19 18.99
C ALA A 71 -4.22 1.20 19.59
N THR A 72 -4.27 1.29 20.92
CA THR A 72 -3.90 2.49 21.68
C THR A 72 -2.79 2.16 22.67
N PRO A 73 -1.78 3.05 22.84
CA PRO A 73 -0.71 2.81 23.80
C PRO A 73 -1.24 2.77 25.23
N ILE A 74 -0.63 1.91 26.07
CA ILE A 74 -0.96 1.77 27.49
C ILE A 74 0.15 2.41 28.32
N GLY A 75 -0.23 3.13 29.38
CA GLY A 75 0.73 3.68 30.34
C GLY A 75 1.40 5.00 29.95
N TYR A 76 1.03 5.60 28.83
CA TYR A 76 1.50 6.93 28.47
C TYR A 76 0.86 7.99 29.37
N THR A 77 1.62 8.51 30.34
CA THR A 77 1.25 9.74 31.06
C THR A 77 1.52 10.95 30.17
N SER A 78 0.79 12.04 30.39
CA SER A 78 0.83 13.28 29.58
C SER A 78 2.25 13.88 29.38
N ARG A 79 3.26 13.46 30.16
CA ARG A 79 4.66 13.90 30.04
C ARG A 79 5.37 13.30 28.80
N ASN A 80 5.07 12.08 28.41
CA ASN A 80 5.75 11.39 27.31
C ASN A 80 5.18 11.77 25.94
N VAL A 81 3.94 12.30 25.90
CA VAL A 81 3.29 12.78 24.68
C VAL A 81 4.02 14.01 24.09
N ALA A 82 4.63 14.85 24.93
CA ALA A 82 5.34 16.06 24.49
C ALA A 82 6.68 15.75 23.76
N MET A 83 7.32 14.63 24.07
CA MET A 83 8.58 14.23 23.42
C MET A 83 8.39 13.53 22.07
N SER A 84 7.20 13.00 21.80
CA SER A 84 6.91 12.32 20.52
C SER A 84 6.44 13.26 19.40
N GLY A 85 6.42 14.58 19.63
CA GLY A 85 5.96 15.57 18.64
C GLY A 85 4.45 15.51 18.36
N ILE A 86 3.67 14.82 19.20
CA ILE A 86 2.23 14.67 19.09
C ILE A 86 1.58 15.76 19.95
N ALA A 87 1.41 16.94 19.39
CA ALA A 87 0.73 18.05 20.05
C ALA A 87 -0.79 17.86 20.02
N GLY A 88 -1.40 17.84 21.19
CA GLY A 88 -2.81 18.22 21.38
C GLY A 88 -3.75 17.16 21.89
N GLY A 89 -4.16 17.27 23.14
CA GLY A 89 -5.42 16.76 23.67
C GLY A 89 -5.37 15.35 24.27
N SER A 90 -6.12 15.15 25.32
CA SER A 90 -6.23 13.93 26.17
C SER A 90 -6.83 12.68 25.48
N ASN A 91 -6.84 12.60 24.17
CA ASN A 91 -7.22 11.38 23.43
C ASN A 91 -5.97 10.62 23.02
N LEU A 92 -5.80 9.42 23.56
CA LEU A 92 -4.77 8.45 23.17
C LEU A 92 -4.84 8.24 21.65
N GLN A 93 -3.78 8.66 20.94
CA GLN A 93 -3.74 8.53 19.49
C GLN A 93 -3.73 7.06 19.08
N GLU A 94 -4.64 6.64 18.21
CA GLU A 94 -4.65 5.30 17.66
C GLU A 94 -3.42 5.08 16.76
N VAL A 95 -2.91 3.87 16.79
CA VAL A 95 -1.81 3.38 15.96
C VAL A 95 -2.21 2.11 15.22
N VAL A 96 -1.48 1.77 14.18
CA VAL A 96 -1.59 0.47 13.50
C VAL A 96 -0.44 -0.41 13.96
N ILE A 97 -0.76 -1.64 14.33
CA ILE A 97 0.23 -2.69 14.60
C ILE A 97 0.17 -3.70 13.45
N LYS A 98 1.26 -3.83 12.70
CA LYS A 98 1.48 -4.88 11.71
C LYS A 98 2.29 -5.99 12.36
N ASP A 99 1.75 -7.18 12.36
CA ASP A 99 2.30 -8.39 12.94
C ASP A 99 2.45 -9.42 11.82
N ALA A 100 3.67 -9.82 11.50
CA ALA A 100 3.92 -10.60 10.28
C ALA A 100 5.19 -11.45 10.37
N TRP A 101 5.25 -12.46 9.49
CA TRP A 101 6.37 -13.37 9.29
C TRP A 101 7.02 -13.16 7.92
N PRO A 102 7.71 -12.05 7.66
CA PRO A 102 8.40 -11.85 6.40
C PRO A 102 9.54 -12.85 6.23
N PRO A 103 9.92 -13.17 4.98
CA PRO A 103 11.15 -13.91 4.72
C PRO A 103 12.36 -13.16 5.29
N ALA A 104 13.29 -13.90 5.87
CA ALA A 104 14.54 -13.37 6.42
C ALA A 104 15.72 -14.24 5.97
N GLU A 105 16.89 -13.65 5.78
CA GLU A 105 18.11 -14.43 5.42
C GLU A 105 18.77 -15.03 6.65
N SER A 106 18.65 -14.36 7.79
CA SER A 106 19.22 -14.81 9.07
C SER A 106 18.43 -14.16 10.22
N PRO A 107 18.27 -14.87 11.36
CA PRO A 107 17.66 -14.30 12.54
C PRO A 107 18.55 -13.26 13.25
N VAL A 108 19.86 -13.24 12.95
CA VAL A 108 20.88 -12.51 13.70
C VAL A 108 21.29 -11.21 13.01
N LEU A 109 21.12 -11.10 11.71
CA LEU A 109 21.52 -9.90 10.95
C LEU A 109 20.29 -9.04 10.65
N GLU A 110 20.42 -7.76 10.96
CA GLU A 110 19.46 -6.76 10.54
C GLU A 110 19.47 -6.70 9.00
N ASP A 111 18.46 -7.28 8.37
CA ASP A 111 18.33 -7.25 6.92
C ASP A 111 18.09 -5.79 6.48
N PRO A 112 19.00 -5.17 5.72
CA PRO A 112 18.83 -3.77 5.28
C PRO A 112 17.58 -3.58 4.39
N ARG A 113 16.99 -4.66 3.91
CA ARG A 113 15.72 -4.68 3.14
C ARG A 113 14.50 -4.84 4.05
N SER A 114 14.71 -4.94 5.36
CA SER A 114 13.62 -5.04 6.32
C SER A 114 12.77 -3.79 6.29
N GLU A 115 11.45 -3.95 6.28
CA GLU A 115 10.50 -2.84 6.38
C GLU A 115 10.80 -1.95 7.61
N ILE A 116 11.26 -2.52 8.72
CA ILE A 116 11.65 -1.78 9.92
C ILE A 116 12.81 -0.81 9.62
N VAL A 117 13.87 -1.29 8.98
CA VAL A 117 15.04 -0.48 8.63
C VAL A 117 14.64 0.65 7.67
N LEU A 118 13.86 0.34 6.64
CA LEU A 118 13.41 1.34 5.68
C LEU A 118 12.51 2.40 6.33
N LEU A 119 11.57 2.00 7.19
CA LEU A 119 10.68 2.94 7.89
C LEU A 119 11.43 3.80 8.93
N ARG A 120 12.45 3.26 9.63
CA ARG A 120 13.33 4.03 10.50
C ARG A 120 14.10 5.10 9.70
N LYS A 121 14.62 4.74 8.54
CA LYS A 121 15.31 5.67 7.64
C LYS A 121 14.38 6.80 7.18
N ILE A 122 13.15 6.48 6.78
CA ILE A 122 12.14 7.47 6.38
C ILE A 122 11.84 8.39 7.58
N ARG A 123 11.61 7.84 8.77
CA ARG A 123 11.36 8.63 9.99
C ARG A 123 12.50 9.60 10.27
N SER A 124 13.72 9.10 10.33
CA SER A 124 14.90 9.91 10.64
C SER A 124 15.08 11.07 9.66
N GLU A 125 14.94 10.80 8.35
CA GLU A 125 15.07 11.85 7.34
C GLU A 125 13.95 12.89 7.41
N PHE A 126 12.70 12.46 7.60
CA PHE A 126 11.54 13.36 7.56
C PHE A 126 11.34 14.14 8.87
N GLU A 127 11.84 13.62 10.01
CA GLU A 127 11.92 14.36 11.27
C GLU A 127 13.03 15.43 11.25
N ALA A 128 14.18 15.09 10.68
CA ALA A 128 15.30 16.05 10.54
C ALA A 128 14.97 17.15 9.51
N ASN A 129 14.30 16.80 8.45
CA ASN A 129 13.96 17.67 7.33
C ASN A 129 12.49 17.50 6.97
N PRO A 130 11.54 18.17 7.61
CA PRO A 130 10.11 18.01 7.29
C PRO A 130 9.80 18.28 5.81
N PRO A 131 8.93 17.47 5.18
CA PRO A 131 8.60 17.66 3.77
C PRO A 131 7.87 18.98 3.51
N SER A 132 8.24 19.64 2.41
CA SER A 132 7.61 20.89 1.96
C SER A 132 7.20 20.76 0.47
N PRO A 133 5.91 20.87 0.13
CA PRO A 133 4.78 21.04 1.04
C PRO A 133 4.56 19.82 1.98
N PRO A 134 3.95 20.03 3.13
CA PRO A 134 3.67 18.94 4.07
C PRO A 134 2.78 17.86 3.43
N HIS A 135 3.12 16.59 3.63
CA HIS A 135 2.31 15.45 3.23
C HIS A 135 2.36 14.35 4.29
N ILE A 136 1.42 13.43 4.24
CA ILE A 136 1.34 12.31 5.17
C ILE A 136 2.27 11.19 4.68
N TYR A 137 2.97 10.58 5.62
CA TYR A 137 3.82 9.41 5.39
C TYR A 137 3.66 8.43 6.56
N PRO A 138 3.98 7.13 6.37
CA PRO A 138 3.90 6.14 7.44
C PRO A 138 5.00 6.42 8.47
N LYS A 139 4.59 6.94 9.62
CA LYS A 139 5.51 7.22 10.74
C LYS A 139 5.76 5.93 11.48
N PHE A 140 6.99 5.46 11.50
CA PHE A 140 7.43 4.39 12.36
C PHE A 140 7.41 4.86 13.83
N VAL A 141 6.82 4.07 14.72
CA VAL A 141 6.75 4.36 16.16
C VAL A 141 7.72 3.45 16.90
N VAL A 142 7.53 2.15 16.80
CA VAL A 142 8.33 1.12 17.43
C VAL A 142 8.24 -0.16 16.60
N GLY A 143 9.29 -1.00 16.61
CA GLY A 143 9.22 -2.29 15.96
C GLY A 143 10.49 -3.10 16.08
N GLY A 144 10.30 -4.40 16.05
CA GLY A 144 11.38 -5.36 16.19
C GLY A 144 10.90 -6.80 16.04
N HIS A 145 11.82 -7.72 16.32
CA HIS A 145 11.54 -9.14 16.33
C HIS A 145 10.80 -9.54 17.61
N ILE A 146 9.90 -10.48 17.47
CA ILE A 146 9.29 -11.13 18.63
C ILE A 146 10.30 -12.07 19.23
N LYS A 147 10.52 -11.93 20.55
CA LYS A 147 11.46 -12.73 21.30
C LYS A 147 10.71 -13.65 22.28
N LEU A 148 11.00 -14.92 22.19
CA LEU A 148 10.46 -15.94 23.08
C LEU A 148 11.44 -16.19 24.23
N ALA A 149 10.93 -16.21 25.46
CA ALA A 149 11.74 -16.57 26.64
C ALA A 149 12.00 -18.08 26.65
N ARG A 150 13.22 -18.49 26.92
CA ARG A 150 13.61 -19.88 27.12
C ARG A 150 13.64 -20.23 28.63
N ASP A 151 13.60 -21.52 28.93
CA ASP A 151 13.66 -22.03 30.29
C ASP A 151 14.97 -21.65 31.03
N ASP A 152 16.04 -21.37 30.30
CA ASP A 152 17.34 -20.93 30.81
C ASP A 152 17.43 -19.41 31.06
N GLY A 153 16.35 -18.68 30.85
CA GLY A 153 16.27 -17.22 31.01
C GLY A 153 16.81 -16.44 29.81
N THR A 154 17.27 -17.08 28.75
CA THR A 154 17.65 -16.42 27.50
C THR A 154 16.42 -16.13 26.64
N HIS A 155 16.60 -15.27 25.64
CA HIS A 155 15.55 -14.96 24.66
C HIS A 155 16.01 -15.39 23.27
N GLU A 156 15.11 -16.03 22.52
CA GLU A 156 15.31 -16.40 21.13
C GLU A 156 14.29 -15.69 20.22
N ILE A 157 14.73 -15.27 19.03
CA ILE A 157 13.80 -14.73 18.04
C ILE A 157 12.84 -15.81 17.58
N ASP A 158 11.56 -15.47 17.53
CA ASP A 158 10.51 -16.37 17.04
C ASP A 158 10.66 -16.54 15.52
N THR A 159 10.97 -17.77 15.11
CA THR A 159 11.30 -18.10 13.72
C THR A 159 10.63 -19.38 13.26
N THR A 160 10.51 -19.58 11.96
CA THR A 160 10.02 -20.84 11.40
C THR A 160 10.90 -22.01 11.77
N ASP A 161 12.23 -21.83 11.92
CA ASP A 161 13.11 -22.91 12.39
C ASP A 161 12.80 -23.35 13.82
N ALA A 162 12.37 -22.45 14.68
CA ALA A 162 11.92 -22.82 16.03
C ALA A 162 10.68 -23.72 15.98
N ILE A 163 9.75 -23.45 15.06
CA ILE A 163 8.55 -24.27 14.85
C ILE A 163 8.95 -25.68 14.34
N PHE A 164 9.84 -25.78 13.36
CA PHE A 164 10.32 -27.06 12.84
C PHE A 164 11.05 -27.89 13.90
N LYS A 165 11.87 -27.24 14.74
CA LYS A 165 12.52 -27.90 15.88
C LYS A 165 11.49 -28.46 16.89
N LEU A 166 10.42 -27.70 17.17
CA LEU A 166 9.34 -28.17 18.04
C LEU A 166 8.61 -29.39 17.48
N MET A 167 8.54 -29.51 16.15
CA MET A 167 7.92 -30.65 15.45
C MET A 167 8.89 -31.82 15.25
N ASP A 168 10.14 -31.72 15.71
CA ASP A 168 11.23 -32.69 15.48
C ASP A 168 11.41 -33.00 13.97
N VAL A 169 11.34 -31.95 13.15
CA VAL A 169 11.47 -32.03 11.68
C VAL A 169 12.50 -31.03 11.18
N GLU A 170 13.34 -31.46 10.28
CA GLU A 170 14.28 -30.57 9.60
C GLU A 170 13.57 -29.75 8.52
N ARG A 171 13.76 -28.43 8.55
CA ARG A 171 13.36 -27.53 7.47
C ARG A 171 14.37 -27.65 6.34
N LEU A 172 13.89 -27.73 5.10
CA LEU A 172 14.72 -27.76 3.91
C LEU A 172 14.62 -26.39 3.20
N ASP A 173 15.75 -25.92 2.71
CA ASP A 173 15.75 -24.74 1.83
C ASP A 173 15.25 -25.13 0.44
N PRO A 174 14.45 -24.28 -0.21
CA PRO A 174 13.96 -24.57 -1.55
C PRO A 174 15.15 -24.66 -2.52
N PRO A 175 15.16 -25.66 -3.45
CA PRO A 175 16.22 -25.76 -4.43
C PRO A 175 16.28 -24.53 -5.32
N PRO A 176 17.45 -24.00 -5.65
CA PRO A 176 17.56 -22.84 -6.50
C PRO A 176 17.03 -23.16 -7.91
N GLY A 177 16.08 -22.35 -8.40
CA GLY A 177 15.68 -22.33 -9.80
C GLY A 177 14.45 -23.15 -10.21
N ASN A 178 13.64 -23.68 -9.28
CA ASN A 178 12.40 -24.37 -9.63
C ASN A 178 11.18 -23.49 -9.41
N ASP A 179 10.76 -22.79 -10.46
CA ASP A 179 9.46 -22.06 -10.50
C ASP A 179 8.24 -23.02 -10.65
N GLU A 180 8.49 -24.32 -10.83
CA GLU A 180 7.47 -25.36 -11.13
C GLU A 180 7.46 -26.49 -10.10
N MET A 181 7.42 -26.19 -8.81
CA MET A 181 7.09 -27.24 -7.85
C MET A 181 5.58 -27.42 -7.77
N GLU A 182 5.03 -28.33 -8.57
CA GLU A 182 3.61 -28.74 -8.55
C GLU A 182 3.18 -29.42 -7.24
N GLU A 183 4.12 -29.92 -6.46
CA GLU A 183 3.87 -30.40 -5.09
C GLU A 183 4.59 -29.51 -4.08
N PHE A 184 3.83 -28.66 -3.42
CA PHE A 184 4.29 -27.80 -2.35
C PHE A 184 4.71 -28.64 -1.14
N HIS A 185 5.98 -28.98 -1.09
CA HIS A 185 6.50 -29.73 0.05
C HIS A 185 6.63 -28.76 1.23
N TRP A 186 5.80 -28.92 2.29
CA TRP A 186 5.77 -28.03 3.46
C TRP A 186 7.14 -27.84 4.15
N ARG A 187 8.11 -28.73 3.92
CA ARG A 187 9.48 -28.61 4.41
C ARG A 187 10.32 -27.56 3.67
N TYR A 188 9.93 -27.17 2.44
CA TYR A 188 10.65 -26.17 1.63
C TYR A 188 10.12 -24.75 1.89
N GLN A 189 9.80 -24.42 3.13
CA GLN A 189 9.37 -23.07 3.47
C GLN A 189 10.59 -22.13 3.60
N PRO A 190 10.50 -20.89 3.10
CA PRO A 190 11.56 -19.92 3.34
C PRO A 190 11.72 -19.68 4.84
N PHE A 191 12.93 -19.42 5.27
CA PHE A 191 13.19 -18.97 6.63
C PHE A 191 12.43 -17.65 6.87
N ARG A 192 11.67 -17.58 7.96
CA ARG A 192 10.87 -16.42 8.35
C ARG A 192 11.12 -16.07 9.80
N ALA A 193 11.13 -14.76 10.08
CA ALA A 193 11.24 -14.24 11.43
C ALA A 193 9.99 -13.45 11.79
N HIS A 194 9.44 -13.68 12.98
CA HIS A 194 8.28 -12.98 13.48
C HIS A 194 8.63 -11.55 13.83
N ARG A 195 7.98 -10.58 13.21
CA ARG A 195 8.22 -9.15 13.39
C ARG A 195 6.92 -8.42 13.69
N ARG A 196 7.06 -7.37 14.47
CA ARG A 196 5.94 -6.48 14.80
C ARG A 196 6.37 -5.04 14.63
N ILE A 197 5.52 -4.27 13.94
CA ILE A 197 5.77 -2.86 13.61
C ILE A 197 4.57 -2.05 14.04
N VAL A 198 4.82 -0.96 14.76
CA VAL A 198 3.80 0.03 15.13
C VAL A 198 3.99 1.27 14.29
N MET A 199 2.94 1.73 13.67
CA MET A 199 2.94 2.86 12.74
C MET A 199 1.77 3.81 13.01
N SER A 200 1.91 5.05 12.56
CA SER A 200 0.85 6.06 12.52
C SER A 200 0.93 6.88 11.23
N PRO A 201 -0.15 7.56 10.82
CA PRO A 201 -1.51 7.50 11.36
C PRO A 201 -2.27 6.24 10.93
N VAL A 202 -3.43 6.02 11.55
CA VAL A 202 -4.39 5.00 11.08
C VAL A 202 -5.04 5.49 9.79
N GLY A 203 -4.98 4.69 8.74
CA GLY A 203 -5.64 4.95 7.46
C GLY A 203 -6.82 4.01 7.24
N HIS A 204 -7.69 4.39 6.31
CA HIS A 204 -8.84 3.61 5.87
C HIS A 204 -8.66 3.15 4.42
N SER A 205 -9.35 2.08 4.03
CA SER A 205 -9.31 1.61 2.65
C SER A 205 -9.58 2.73 1.65
N ILE A 206 -8.89 2.73 0.51
CA ILE A 206 -9.13 3.66 -0.61
C ILE A 206 -10.59 3.67 -1.07
N LYS A 207 -11.35 2.59 -0.81
CA LYS A 207 -12.78 2.49 -1.10
C LYS A 207 -13.67 3.35 -0.20
N THR A 208 -13.13 4.03 0.81
CA THR A 208 -13.87 4.96 1.68
C THR A 208 -13.92 6.38 1.13
N VAL A 209 -13.32 6.66 -0.03
CA VAL A 209 -13.51 7.94 -0.73
C VAL A 209 -14.96 8.07 -1.22
N LEU A 210 -15.48 9.28 -1.20
CA LEU A 210 -16.88 9.54 -1.53
C LEU A 210 -17.13 9.70 -3.02
N ASN A 211 -16.10 10.09 -3.78
CA ASN A 211 -16.19 10.37 -5.22
C ASN A 211 -14.82 10.36 -5.88
N GLU A 212 -14.80 10.47 -7.21
CA GLU A 212 -13.58 10.49 -8.00
C GLU A 212 -12.63 11.66 -7.70
N LYS A 213 -13.14 12.80 -7.23
CA LYS A 213 -12.30 13.96 -6.88
C LYS A 213 -11.49 13.68 -5.60
N GLU A 214 -12.12 13.10 -4.58
CA GLU A 214 -11.41 12.64 -3.38
C GLU A 214 -10.38 11.57 -3.73
N LEU A 215 -10.73 10.62 -4.62
CA LEU A 215 -9.79 9.61 -5.07
C LEU A 215 -8.55 10.23 -5.72
N ILE A 216 -8.74 11.19 -6.63
CA ILE A 216 -7.64 11.87 -7.31
C ILE A 216 -6.71 12.56 -6.31
N ILE A 217 -7.24 13.22 -5.29
CA ILE A 217 -6.44 13.84 -4.22
C ILE A 217 -5.63 12.79 -3.48
N VAL A 218 -6.26 11.69 -3.08
CA VAL A 218 -5.60 10.59 -2.35
C VAL A 218 -4.47 9.98 -3.17
N LEU A 219 -4.68 9.71 -4.46
CA LEU A 219 -3.67 9.17 -5.36
C LEU A 219 -2.52 10.15 -5.56
N ALA A 220 -2.82 11.45 -5.76
CA ALA A 220 -1.80 12.48 -5.97
C ALA A 220 -0.90 12.64 -4.74
N GLU A 221 -1.48 12.66 -3.54
CA GLU A 221 -0.71 12.78 -2.31
C GLU A 221 0.12 11.53 -2.01
N SER A 222 -0.42 10.33 -2.27
CA SER A 222 0.34 9.08 -2.13
C SER A 222 1.55 9.06 -3.04
N MET A 223 1.42 9.52 -4.29
CA MET A 223 2.56 9.58 -5.23
C MET A 223 3.52 10.72 -4.92
N ARG A 224 3.05 11.80 -4.29
CA ARG A 224 3.94 12.84 -3.74
C ARG A 224 4.78 12.28 -2.59
N CYS A 225 4.17 11.51 -1.70
CA CYS A 225 4.88 10.79 -0.64
C CYS A 225 5.90 9.81 -1.23
N HIS A 226 5.52 8.99 -2.21
CA HIS A 226 6.41 8.08 -2.94
C HIS A 226 7.62 8.81 -3.51
N SER A 227 7.41 9.91 -4.27
CA SER A 227 8.49 10.68 -4.89
C SER A 227 9.40 11.33 -3.85
N SER A 228 8.84 11.79 -2.73
CA SER A 228 9.61 12.37 -1.63
C SER A 228 10.48 11.32 -0.91
N ILE A 229 9.95 10.13 -0.66
CA ILE A 229 10.68 9.01 -0.07
C ILE A 229 11.80 8.56 -1.02
N LEU A 230 11.51 8.39 -2.31
CA LEU A 230 12.51 8.01 -3.29
C LEU A 230 13.62 9.06 -3.42
N GLY A 231 13.27 10.34 -3.58
CA GLY A 231 14.23 11.41 -3.80
C GLY A 231 15.12 11.72 -2.59
N ARG A 232 14.62 11.48 -1.38
CA ARG A 232 15.33 11.86 -0.14
C ARG A 232 15.95 10.65 0.58
N CYS A 233 15.28 9.52 0.57
CA CYS A 233 15.75 8.32 1.23
C CYS A 233 16.36 7.30 0.26
N GLY A 234 16.17 7.48 -1.05
CA GLY A 234 16.59 6.51 -2.06
C GLY A 234 15.76 5.22 -2.02
N ILE A 235 14.55 5.24 -1.45
CA ILE A 235 13.73 4.04 -1.26
C ILE A 235 12.66 3.97 -2.36
N LEU A 236 12.66 2.89 -3.14
CA LEU A 236 11.67 2.55 -4.16
C LEU A 236 10.65 1.57 -3.59
N HIS A 237 9.35 1.81 -3.78
CA HIS A 237 8.27 1.06 -3.13
C HIS A 237 8.02 -0.33 -3.71
N ARG A 238 7.90 -0.44 -5.03
CA ARG A 238 7.75 -1.67 -5.82
C ARG A 238 6.43 -2.45 -5.67
N ASP A 239 5.46 -1.95 -4.91
CA ASP A 239 4.12 -2.54 -4.79
C ASP A 239 3.02 -1.48 -4.63
N ILE A 240 2.92 -0.58 -5.60
CA ILE A 240 1.80 0.38 -5.67
C ILE A 240 0.54 -0.38 -6.06
N SER A 241 -0.42 -0.43 -5.12
CA SER A 241 -1.67 -1.19 -5.26
C SER A 241 -2.83 -0.53 -4.52
N THR A 242 -4.06 -0.94 -4.79
CA THR A 242 -5.24 -0.44 -4.09
C THR A 242 -5.25 -0.76 -2.59
N ASN A 243 -4.51 -1.77 -2.16
CA ASN A 243 -4.44 -2.17 -0.75
C ASN A 243 -3.37 -1.35 0.01
N ASN A 244 -2.37 -0.83 -0.71
CA ASN A 244 -1.24 -0.12 -0.14
C ASN A 244 -1.40 1.40 -0.18
N ILE A 245 -2.53 1.89 -0.74
CA ILE A 245 -2.93 3.30 -0.70
C ILE A 245 -4.13 3.44 0.23
N LEU A 246 -3.96 4.20 1.31
CA LEU A 246 -4.99 4.43 2.31
C LEU A 246 -5.46 5.89 2.31
N VAL A 247 -6.63 6.10 2.86
CA VAL A 247 -7.23 7.42 3.08
C VAL A 247 -7.08 7.81 4.55
N VAL A 248 -6.53 8.99 4.80
CA VAL A 248 -6.49 9.61 6.14
C VAL A 248 -7.30 10.89 6.11
N ARG A 249 -8.15 11.11 7.13
CA ARG A 249 -8.92 12.35 7.30
C ARG A 249 -8.42 13.06 8.54
N LEU A 250 -7.68 14.17 8.36
CA LEU A 250 -7.13 14.97 9.46
C LEU A 250 -8.26 15.74 10.14
N GLY A 251 -8.40 15.60 11.46
CA GLY A 251 -9.39 16.33 12.25
C GLY A 251 -10.69 15.59 12.55
N SER A 252 -10.90 14.39 12.07
CA SER A 252 -11.92 13.48 12.57
C SER A 252 -11.40 12.81 13.85
N HIS A 253 -11.46 13.51 14.97
CA HIS A 253 -11.37 12.85 16.27
C HIS A 253 -12.59 11.94 16.39
N GLY A 254 -12.38 10.64 16.14
CA GLY A 254 -13.43 9.65 16.23
C GLY A 254 -13.94 9.56 17.65
N THR A 255 -15.14 10.06 17.87
CA THR A 255 -15.99 9.47 18.90
C THR A 255 -16.26 8.05 18.39
N GLY A 256 -15.72 7.05 19.10
CA GLY A 256 -15.97 5.65 18.79
C GLY A 256 -17.46 5.34 18.87
N ALA A 257 -18.08 5.34 17.73
CA ALA A 257 -19.38 4.76 17.50
C ALA A 257 -19.24 3.99 16.20
N ASP A 258 -19.44 2.68 16.28
CA ASP A 258 -19.67 1.80 15.15
C ASP A 258 -20.79 2.42 14.30
N THR A 259 -20.43 3.15 13.26
CA THR A 259 -21.42 3.60 12.29
C THR A 259 -21.35 2.69 11.09
N ASP A 260 -22.38 1.85 11.01
CA ASP A 260 -22.80 1.16 9.80
C ASP A 260 -22.55 2.03 8.56
N ALA A 261 -21.91 1.45 7.56
CA ALA A 261 -21.42 2.10 6.33
C ALA A 261 -22.53 2.64 5.40
N SER A 262 -23.73 2.97 5.91
CA SER A 262 -24.91 3.23 5.09
C SER A 262 -25.32 4.69 4.90
N VAL A 263 -24.65 5.67 5.53
CA VAL A 263 -25.03 7.10 5.36
C VAL A 263 -23.80 7.97 5.15
N PHE A 264 -23.29 8.04 3.94
CA PHE A 264 -22.21 8.96 3.56
C PHE A 264 -22.76 10.22 2.88
N SER A 265 -23.29 11.13 3.69
CA SER A 265 -23.37 12.55 3.30
C SER A 265 -22.23 13.28 4.00
N ARG A 266 -21.36 13.94 3.24
CA ARG A 266 -20.28 14.75 3.80
C ARG A 266 -20.89 15.91 4.60
N PRO A 267 -20.63 16.04 5.92
CA PRO A 267 -20.92 17.31 6.60
C PRO A 267 -20.09 18.40 5.94
N SER A 268 -20.65 19.57 5.73
CA SER A 268 -20.01 20.74 5.09
C SER A 268 -18.70 21.20 5.75
N SER A 269 -18.28 20.58 6.85
CA SER A 269 -17.06 20.85 7.61
C SER A 269 -16.06 19.68 7.66
N SER A 270 -16.27 18.59 6.91
CA SER A 270 -15.34 17.45 6.91
C SER A 270 -14.02 17.81 6.22
N PRO A 271 -12.86 17.50 6.84
CA PRO A 271 -11.57 17.78 6.20
C PRO A 271 -11.40 16.98 4.92
N LEU A 272 -10.64 17.54 3.97
CA LEU A 272 -10.29 16.84 2.74
C LEU A 272 -9.49 15.56 3.07
N PRO A 273 -9.71 14.48 2.33
CA PRO A 273 -8.94 13.26 2.50
C PRO A 273 -7.49 13.49 2.08
N CYS A 274 -6.58 12.79 2.75
CA CYS A 274 -5.17 12.72 2.42
C CYS A 274 -4.80 11.29 2.04
N GLY A 275 -3.85 11.12 1.11
CA GLY A 275 -3.30 9.84 0.72
C GLY A 275 -2.16 9.40 1.64
N LEU A 276 -2.17 8.13 2.04
CA LEU A 276 -1.11 7.48 2.80
C LEU A 276 -0.64 6.23 2.06
N LEU A 277 0.64 6.18 1.72
CA LEU A 277 1.27 4.99 1.14
C LEU A 277 1.86 4.12 2.25
N ILE A 278 1.54 2.82 2.24
CA ILE A 278 1.94 1.86 3.28
C ILE A 278 2.54 0.59 2.66
N ASP A 279 3.07 -0.29 3.52
CA ASP A 279 3.59 -1.62 3.18
C ASP A 279 4.87 -1.58 2.35
N PHE A 280 6.00 -1.38 3.04
CA PHE A 280 7.34 -1.33 2.46
C PHE A 280 8.04 -2.70 2.44
N ASP A 281 7.31 -3.82 2.58
CA ASP A 281 7.87 -5.16 2.58
C ASP A 281 8.61 -5.52 1.28
N PHE A 282 8.19 -4.95 0.15
CA PHE A 282 8.84 -5.14 -1.14
C PHE A 282 9.77 -4.00 -1.54
N ALA A 283 9.83 -2.95 -0.73
CA ALA A 283 10.65 -1.79 -1.03
C ALA A 283 12.14 -2.12 -0.97
N ILE A 284 12.93 -1.35 -1.70
CA ILE A 284 14.40 -1.47 -1.72
C ILE A 284 15.03 -0.09 -1.70
N GLU A 285 16.24 -0.03 -1.16
CA GLU A 285 17.10 1.15 -1.32
C GLU A 285 17.82 1.10 -2.67
N VAL A 286 17.65 2.14 -3.48
CA VAL A 286 18.28 2.26 -4.81
C VAL A 286 19.79 2.42 -4.61
N GLY A 287 20.59 1.64 -5.36
CA GLY A 287 22.06 1.66 -5.29
C GLY A 287 22.65 0.63 -4.32
N ILE A 288 21.88 -0.04 -3.48
CA ILE A 288 22.32 -1.26 -2.84
C ILE A 288 22.35 -2.35 -3.91
N SER A 289 23.53 -2.95 -4.13
CA SER A 289 23.81 -3.80 -5.27
C SER A 289 22.69 -4.83 -5.52
N GLU A 290 22.32 -4.99 -6.81
CA GLU A 290 21.31 -5.93 -7.29
C GLU A 290 21.55 -7.39 -6.84
N ARG A 291 22.76 -7.74 -6.38
CA ARG A 291 23.09 -9.05 -5.81
C ARG A 291 22.33 -9.39 -4.53
N VAL A 292 21.76 -8.38 -3.87
CA VAL A 292 20.98 -8.51 -2.63
C VAL A 292 19.46 -8.38 -2.91
N ALA A 293 19.06 -8.01 -4.13
CA ALA A 293 17.66 -7.96 -4.50
C ALA A 293 17.07 -9.37 -4.44
N ARG A 294 15.95 -9.52 -3.71
CA ARG A 294 15.19 -10.78 -3.74
C ARG A 294 14.87 -11.09 -5.19
N PRO A 295 15.22 -12.30 -5.70
CA PRO A 295 14.96 -12.68 -7.09
C PRO A 295 13.47 -12.81 -7.39
N GLU A 296 12.63 -12.77 -6.37
CA GLU A 296 11.18 -12.93 -6.51
C GLU A 296 10.57 -11.72 -7.22
N ARG A 297 9.79 -12.01 -8.24
CA ARG A 297 8.86 -11.06 -8.87
C ARG A 297 7.88 -10.59 -7.80
N SER A 298 8.14 -9.44 -7.19
CA SER A 298 7.33 -8.90 -6.12
C SER A 298 6.32 -7.89 -6.67
N GLY A 299 5.17 -7.82 -6.03
CA GLY A 299 4.09 -6.89 -6.36
C GLY A 299 2.76 -7.62 -6.58
N THR A 300 1.69 -6.86 -6.56
CA THR A 300 0.32 -7.35 -6.74
C THR A 300 0.00 -7.47 -8.22
N LEU A 301 -0.28 -8.70 -8.73
CA LEU A 301 -0.38 -9.04 -10.17
C LEU A 301 -1.12 -8.03 -11.05
N PRO A 302 -2.36 -7.56 -10.71
CA PRO A 302 -3.06 -6.62 -11.58
C PRO A 302 -2.31 -5.30 -11.79
N TYR A 303 -1.43 -4.94 -10.88
CA TYR A 303 -0.74 -3.64 -10.86
C TYR A 303 0.74 -3.73 -11.27
N MET A 304 1.31 -4.94 -11.41
CA MET A 304 2.70 -5.08 -11.86
C MET A 304 2.92 -4.45 -13.23
N SER A 305 4.05 -3.75 -13.41
CA SER A 305 4.46 -3.22 -14.71
C SER A 305 4.73 -4.32 -15.73
N ILE A 306 4.62 -3.99 -17.01
CA ILE A 306 4.93 -4.93 -18.11
C ILE A 306 6.38 -5.40 -18.03
N ALA A 307 7.31 -4.49 -17.74
CA ALA A 307 8.72 -4.82 -17.61
C ALA A 307 8.97 -5.82 -16.48
N ASN A 308 8.30 -5.65 -15.35
CA ASN A 308 8.38 -6.57 -14.22
C ASN A 308 7.78 -7.96 -14.52
N LEU A 309 6.62 -8.00 -15.19
CA LEU A 309 5.99 -9.26 -15.59
C LEU A 309 6.87 -10.07 -16.54
N LEU A 310 7.60 -9.41 -17.45
CA LEU A 310 8.48 -10.04 -18.43
C LEU A 310 9.90 -10.31 -17.89
N ASN A 311 10.19 -9.92 -16.67
CA ASN A 311 11.52 -10.01 -16.07
C ASN A 311 12.61 -9.37 -16.95
N LEU A 312 12.29 -8.24 -17.58
CA LEU A 312 13.27 -7.48 -18.36
C LEU A 312 14.34 -6.96 -17.40
N GLN A 313 15.59 -7.28 -17.65
CA GLN A 313 16.74 -7.18 -16.73
C GLN A 313 17.19 -5.76 -16.35
N THR A 314 16.43 -4.75 -16.63
CA THR A 314 16.77 -3.34 -16.40
C THR A 314 16.51 -2.87 -14.98
N GLY A 315 16.58 -3.70 -13.96
CA GLY A 315 16.27 -3.29 -12.58
C GLY A 315 14.91 -2.57 -12.47
N ARG A 316 14.23 -2.67 -11.36
CA ARG A 316 12.98 -1.92 -11.16
C ARG A 316 13.26 -0.45 -10.97
N THR A 317 12.45 0.39 -11.57
CA THR A 317 12.59 1.85 -11.57
C THR A 317 11.33 2.50 -11.01
N ALA A 318 11.41 3.79 -10.73
CA ALA A 318 10.25 4.59 -10.36
C ALA A 318 9.14 4.57 -11.43
N LEU A 319 9.50 4.38 -12.70
CA LEU A 319 8.52 4.26 -13.78
C LEU A 319 7.63 3.03 -13.64
N ASP A 320 8.11 1.95 -13.04
CA ASP A 320 7.30 0.77 -12.77
C ASP A 320 6.24 1.04 -11.71
N ASP A 321 6.57 1.83 -10.68
CA ASP A 321 5.61 2.28 -9.67
C ASP A 321 4.58 3.26 -10.26
N TRP A 322 4.98 4.13 -11.17
CA TRP A 322 4.07 5.01 -11.90
C TRP A 322 3.15 4.25 -12.87
N GLU A 323 3.66 3.21 -13.53
CA GLU A 323 2.86 2.31 -14.34
C GLU A 323 1.85 1.55 -13.47
N SER A 324 2.25 1.11 -12.29
CA SER A 324 1.35 0.50 -11.31
C SER A 324 0.22 1.45 -10.89
N LEU A 325 0.51 2.75 -10.71
CA LEU A 325 -0.51 3.76 -10.44
C LEU A 325 -1.55 3.86 -11.57
N LEU A 326 -1.10 3.86 -12.84
CA LEU A 326 -2.04 3.84 -13.98
C LEU A 326 -2.98 2.65 -13.90
N TYR A 327 -2.46 1.47 -13.57
CA TYR A 327 -3.29 0.26 -13.42
C TYR A 327 -4.23 0.34 -12.21
N VAL A 328 -3.83 0.98 -11.12
CA VAL A 328 -4.72 1.29 -9.99
C VAL A 328 -5.89 2.18 -10.43
N VAL A 329 -5.61 3.24 -11.18
CA VAL A 329 -6.66 4.13 -11.74
C VAL A 329 -7.62 3.34 -12.63
N CYS A 330 -7.09 2.55 -13.56
CA CYS A 330 -7.90 1.70 -14.45
C CYS A 330 -8.78 0.72 -13.66
N TRP A 331 -8.20 0.05 -12.67
CA TRP A 331 -8.92 -0.90 -11.83
C TRP A 331 -10.08 -0.24 -11.09
N LEU A 332 -9.83 0.86 -10.40
CA LEU A 332 -10.84 1.58 -9.63
C LEU A 332 -11.92 2.19 -10.52
N ALA A 333 -11.55 2.71 -11.70
CA ALA A 333 -12.51 3.25 -12.66
C ALA A 333 -13.43 2.17 -13.25
N THR A 334 -12.99 0.92 -13.29
CA THR A 334 -13.75 -0.22 -13.82
C THR A 334 -14.55 -0.91 -12.72
N VAL A 335 -13.90 -1.34 -11.65
CA VAL A 335 -14.54 -2.11 -10.57
C VAL A 335 -15.38 -1.21 -9.66
N GLY A 336 -15.02 0.06 -9.51
CA GLY A 336 -15.70 1.05 -8.68
C GLY A 336 -14.89 1.47 -7.46
N ILE A 337 -15.14 2.70 -7.01
CA ILE A 337 -14.42 3.32 -5.90
C ILE A 337 -15.20 3.26 -4.59
N CYS A 338 -16.53 3.18 -4.62
CA CYS A 338 -17.37 3.17 -3.42
C CYS A 338 -18.00 1.81 -3.18
N SER A 339 -18.10 1.41 -1.90
CA SER A 339 -18.82 0.18 -1.49
C SER A 339 -20.30 0.17 -1.88
N ASN A 340 -20.90 1.37 -2.03
CA ASN A 340 -22.30 1.53 -2.48
C ASN A 340 -22.49 1.50 -4.00
N ASP A 341 -21.42 1.38 -4.75
CA ASP A 341 -21.41 1.30 -6.21
C ASP A 341 -21.84 -0.12 -6.66
N ARG A 342 -22.96 -0.60 -6.11
CA ARG A 342 -23.55 -1.92 -6.35
C ARG A 342 -24.26 -2.03 -7.71
N THR A 343 -23.78 -1.38 -8.74
CA THR A 343 -24.20 -1.79 -10.07
C THR A 343 -23.62 -3.19 -10.32
N THR A 344 -24.48 -4.14 -10.35
CA THR A 344 -24.23 -5.55 -10.61
C THR A 344 -23.34 -5.73 -11.86
N TYR A 345 -22.03 -5.85 -11.65
CA TYR A 345 -21.22 -6.57 -12.59
C TYR A 345 -21.52 -8.05 -12.37
N THR A 346 -22.43 -8.56 -13.14
CA THR A 346 -22.82 -9.96 -13.09
C THR A 346 -21.68 -10.88 -13.51
N ASP A 347 -20.67 -10.35 -14.25
CA ASP A 347 -19.50 -11.13 -14.64
C ASP A 347 -18.24 -10.24 -14.70
N LEU A 348 -17.59 -10.04 -13.55
CA LEU A 348 -16.27 -9.39 -13.50
C LEU A 348 -15.23 -10.14 -14.37
N GLU A 349 -15.42 -11.42 -14.61
CA GLU A 349 -14.52 -12.26 -15.40
C GLU A 349 -14.53 -11.88 -16.90
N ASP A 350 -15.60 -11.29 -17.39
CA ASP A 350 -15.71 -10.85 -18.80
C ASP A 350 -14.95 -9.55 -19.07
N LEU A 351 -14.60 -8.80 -18.02
CA LEU A 351 -13.86 -7.55 -18.17
C LEU A 351 -12.42 -7.80 -18.62
N GLN A 352 -11.96 -7.08 -19.63
CA GLN A 352 -10.59 -7.18 -20.14
C GLN A 352 -9.54 -6.84 -19.07
N ILE A 353 -9.85 -5.86 -18.21
CA ILE A 353 -8.99 -5.48 -17.07
C ILE A 353 -8.84 -6.62 -16.08
N CYS A 354 -9.84 -7.46 -15.86
CA CYS A 354 -9.75 -8.61 -14.97
C CYS A 354 -8.76 -9.68 -15.47
N ARG A 355 -8.45 -9.71 -16.76
CA ARG A 355 -7.40 -10.58 -17.33
C ARG A 355 -5.98 -10.19 -16.89
N TRP A 356 -5.79 -9.01 -16.28
CA TRP A 356 -4.50 -8.60 -15.72
C TRP A 356 -4.14 -9.32 -14.41
N ARG A 357 -5.02 -10.15 -13.88
CA ARG A 357 -4.80 -10.94 -12.65
C ARG A 357 -4.80 -12.45 -12.86
N VAL A 358 -5.13 -12.93 -14.06
CA VAL A 358 -5.35 -14.36 -14.32
C VAL A 358 -4.53 -14.84 -15.51
N GLY A 359 -3.81 -15.94 -15.33
CA GLY A 359 -2.97 -16.57 -16.36
C GLY A 359 -1.49 -16.53 -16.01
N THR A 360 -0.65 -16.95 -16.95
CA THR A 360 0.81 -16.84 -16.80
C THR A 360 1.25 -15.37 -16.87
N LEU A 361 2.40 -15.07 -16.30
CA LEU A 361 2.94 -13.71 -16.27
C LEU A 361 3.12 -13.14 -17.68
N GLU A 362 3.55 -13.97 -18.64
CA GLU A 362 3.69 -13.62 -20.05
C GLU A 362 2.34 -13.25 -20.68
N LYS A 363 1.28 -14.04 -20.42
CA LYS A 363 -0.08 -13.74 -20.93
C LYS A 363 -0.63 -12.44 -20.36
N ILE A 364 -0.38 -12.19 -19.07
CA ILE A 364 -0.77 -10.94 -18.42
C ILE A 364 -0.02 -9.76 -19.05
N ALA A 365 1.30 -9.89 -19.24
CA ALA A 365 2.14 -8.87 -19.87
C ALA A 365 1.69 -8.58 -21.32
N ASP A 366 1.42 -9.61 -22.11
CA ASP A 366 0.94 -9.46 -23.49
C ASP A 366 -0.42 -8.77 -23.55
N THR A 367 -1.31 -9.10 -22.61
CA THR A 367 -2.63 -8.45 -22.53
C THR A 367 -2.47 -6.97 -22.20
N LYS A 368 -1.64 -6.62 -21.20
CA LYS A 368 -1.34 -5.23 -20.86
C LYS A 368 -0.68 -4.50 -22.03
N ARG A 369 0.32 -5.12 -22.69
CA ARG A 369 1.00 -4.52 -23.85
C ARG A 369 0.02 -4.21 -24.98
N LYS A 370 -0.93 -5.09 -25.29
CA LYS A 370 -1.96 -4.84 -26.30
C LYS A 370 -2.84 -3.63 -25.98
N HIS A 371 -3.15 -3.43 -24.70
CA HIS A 371 -3.94 -2.28 -24.27
C HIS A 371 -3.14 -0.99 -24.27
N MET A 372 -1.83 -1.05 -23.95
CA MET A 372 -0.97 0.13 -23.75
C MET A 372 -0.21 0.57 -25.00
N ASN A 373 -0.17 -0.22 -26.08
CA ASN A 373 0.68 0.03 -27.25
C ASN A 373 0.27 1.26 -28.09
N SER A 374 -0.93 1.77 -27.93
CA SER A 374 -1.36 3.00 -28.58
C SER A 374 -2.46 3.71 -27.79
N THR A 375 -2.53 5.04 -27.95
CA THR A 375 -3.62 5.83 -27.33
C THR A 375 -4.99 5.34 -27.79
N SER A 376 -5.14 4.96 -29.06
CA SER A 376 -6.41 4.45 -29.61
C SER A 376 -6.88 3.16 -28.91
N ASN A 377 -5.99 2.19 -28.73
CA ASN A 377 -6.35 0.94 -28.05
C ASN A 377 -6.69 1.18 -26.57
N PHE A 378 -5.97 2.09 -25.93
CA PHE A 378 -6.24 2.44 -24.55
C PHE A 378 -7.57 3.19 -24.38
N GLU A 379 -7.89 4.12 -25.27
CA GLU A 379 -9.19 4.80 -25.30
C GLU A 379 -10.34 3.83 -25.56
N ASP A 380 -10.15 2.81 -26.43
CA ASP A 380 -11.14 1.76 -26.65
C ASP A 380 -11.36 0.89 -25.40
N LEU A 381 -10.32 0.60 -24.65
CA LEU A 381 -10.41 -0.06 -23.35
C LEU A 381 -11.25 0.77 -22.37
N ILE A 382 -10.94 2.04 -22.23
CA ILE A 382 -11.68 2.97 -21.37
C ILE A 382 -13.15 3.05 -21.76
N ALA A 383 -13.43 3.19 -23.05
CA ALA A 383 -14.80 3.31 -23.57
C ALA A 383 -15.67 2.11 -23.20
N ARG A 384 -15.07 0.91 -23.18
CA ARG A 384 -15.76 -0.36 -22.89
C ARG A 384 -15.85 -0.66 -21.40
N GLU A 385 -14.78 -0.42 -20.65
CA GLU A 385 -14.59 -0.98 -19.31
C GLU A 385 -14.90 0.03 -18.19
N PHE A 386 -14.60 1.34 -18.40
CA PHE A 386 -14.78 2.31 -17.33
C PHE A 386 -16.25 2.64 -17.08
N ARG A 387 -16.60 2.80 -15.83
CA ARG A 387 -17.94 3.20 -15.41
C ARG A 387 -18.28 4.59 -15.90
N LYS A 388 -19.44 4.75 -16.53
CA LYS A 388 -19.89 6.00 -17.18
C LYS A 388 -20.11 7.17 -16.23
N GLN A 389 -20.22 6.91 -14.95
CA GLN A 389 -20.37 7.94 -13.92
C GLN A 389 -19.08 8.72 -13.65
N TYR A 390 -17.90 8.14 -13.94
CA TYR A 390 -16.63 8.81 -13.77
C TYR A 390 -16.32 9.68 -14.98
N LYS A 391 -15.98 10.95 -14.71
CA LYS A 391 -15.65 11.93 -15.75
C LYS A 391 -14.17 12.31 -15.74
N LEU A 392 -13.56 12.35 -14.56
CA LEU A 392 -12.17 12.74 -14.39
C LEU A 392 -11.20 11.55 -14.47
N LEU A 393 -11.61 10.35 -14.02
CA LEU A 393 -10.75 9.17 -14.04
C LEU A 393 -10.37 8.74 -15.47
N PRO A 394 -11.27 8.76 -16.49
CA PRO A 394 -10.88 8.52 -17.87
C PRO A 394 -9.81 9.50 -18.37
N LEU A 395 -9.96 10.79 -18.05
CA LEU A 395 -9.01 11.82 -18.44
C LEU A 395 -7.65 11.64 -17.76
N LEU A 396 -7.66 11.35 -16.46
CA LEU A 396 -6.43 11.06 -15.71
C LEU A 396 -5.71 9.83 -16.28
N ALA A 397 -6.44 8.74 -16.55
CA ALA A 397 -5.87 7.52 -17.11
C ALA A 397 -5.22 7.78 -18.49
N ILE A 398 -5.88 8.54 -19.38
CA ILE A 398 -5.34 8.90 -20.69
C ILE A 398 -4.08 9.77 -20.54
N ALA A 399 -4.07 10.75 -19.63
CA ALA A 399 -2.92 11.61 -19.39
C ALA A 399 -1.71 10.81 -18.88
N LEU A 400 -1.92 9.91 -17.91
CA LEU A 400 -0.87 9.02 -17.41
C LEU A 400 -0.37 8.05 -18.49
N HIS A 401 -1.28 7.44 -19.27
CA HIS A 401 -0.90 6.56 -20.37
C HIS A 401 -0.02 7.28 -21.40
N LYS A 402 -0.41 8.48 -21.83
CA LYS A 402 0.39 9.27 -22.80
C LYS A 402 1.78 9.59 -22.27
N ALA A 403 1.88 10.00 -21.02
CA ALA A 403 3.18 10.27 -20.40
C ALA A 403 4.06 9.02 -20.30
N LEU A 404 3.48 7.85 -20.02
CA LEU A 404 4.23 6.59 -19.82
C LEU A 404 4.61 5.88 -21.12
N PHE A 405 3.74 5.92 -22.16
CA PHE A 405 3.83 4.99 -23.29
C PHE A 405 3.86 5.65 -24.67
N VAL A 406 3.53 6.95 -24.79
CA VAL A 406 3.40 7.57 -26.13
C VAL A 406 4.49 8.57 -26.43
N ASN A 407 4.81 9.46 -25.52
CA ASN A 407 5.83 10.49 -25.77
C ASN A 407 6.54 10.92 -24.48
N PRO A 408 7.79 10.52 -24.29
CA PRO A 408 8.58 10.89 -23.12
C PRO A 408 8.84 12.41 -23.03
N ASN A 409 8.80 13.13 -24.13
CA ASN A 409 9.11 14.56 -24.20
C ASN A 409 7.86 15.47 -24.21
N CYS A 410 6.66 14.88 -24.16
CA CYS A 410 5.44 15.67 -24.14
C CYS A 410 4.74 15.50 -22.78
N PRO A 411 4.47 16.59 -22.02
CA PRO A 411 3.62 16.51 -20.86
C PRO A 411 2.29 15.89 -21.29
N GLY A 412 1.76 14.92 -20.54
CA GLY A 412 0.58 14.12 -20.88
C GLY A 412 -0.61 14.94 -21.35
N ALA A 413 -0.53 15.42 -22.58
CA ALA A 413 -1.42 16.41 -23.13
C ALA A 413 -2.77 15.77 -23.43
N LEU A 414 -3.80 16.28 -22.79
CA LEU A 414 -5.18 16.01 -23.17
C LEU A 414 -5.52 16.92 -24.35
N VAL A 415 -5.49 16.37 -25.56
CA VAL A 415 -5.97 17.09 -26.74
C VAL A 415 -7.45 16.89 -26.88
N LYS A 416 -8.21 17.98 -26.98
CA LYS A 416 -9.64 17.90 -27.31
C LYS A 416 -9.79 17.20 -28.66
N SER A 417 -10.38 16.01 -28.66
CA SER A 417 -10.70 15.25 -29.85
C SER A 417 -12.15 14.82 -29.80
N GLU A 418 -12.78 14.59 -30.97
CA GLU A 418 -14.15 14.06 -31.01
C GLU A 418 -14.28 12.73 -30.25
N ARG A 419 -13.19 11.94 -30.22
CA ARG A 419 -13.16 10.67 -29.54
C ARG A 419 -13.13 10.84 -28.02
N LEU A 420 -12.35 11.80 -27.53
CA LEU A 420 -12.30 12.17 -26.11
C LEU A 420 -13.64 12.77 -25.67
N ASN A 421 -14.27 13.62 -26.52
CA ASN A 421 -15.60 14.17 -26.25
C ASN A 421 -16.69 13.09 -26.16
N ARG A 422 -16.55 11.99 -26.91
CA ARG A 422 -17.48 10.82 -26.79
C ARG A 422 -17.26 10.03 -25.52
N LEU A 423 -16.04 9.98 -24.98
CA LEU A 423 -15.73 9.27 -23.73
C LEU A 423 -16.21 10.06 -22.52
N VAL A 424 -15.99 11.36 -22.55
CA VAL A 424 -16.33 12.28 -21.47
C VAL A 424 -16.93 13.52 -22.12
N ASP A 425 -18.12 13.92 -21.69
CA ASP A 425 -18.71 15.20 -22.10
C ASP A 425 -17.86 16.35 -21.55
N LEU A 426 -16.88 16.77 -22.36
CA LEU A 426 -15.91 17.82 -21.97
C LEU A 426 -16.56 19.18 -21.78
N ASP A 427 -17.68 19.44 -22.48
CA ASP A 427 -18.39 20.73 -22.38
C ASP A 427 -19.14 20.85 -21.05
N SER A 428 -19.43 19.72 -20.38
CA SER A 428 -20.01 19.72 -19.04
C SER A 428 -19.00 19.98 -17.91
N LEU A 429 -17.69 20.01 -18.23
CA LEU A 429 -16.62 20.23 -17.29
C LEU A 429 -16.07 21.65 -17.41
N ASP A 430 -16.65 22.60 -16.69
CA ASP A 430 -16.14 23.97 -16.60
C ASP A 430 -14.66 24.01 -16.18
N SER A 431 -13.85 24.79 -16.87
CA SER A 431 -12.44 25.03 -16.50
C SER A 431 -11.44 23.92 -16.87
N LEU A 432 -11.75 23.04 -17.83
CA LEU A 432 -10.82 22.02 -18.36
C LEU A 432 -9.57 22.59 -19.04
N ASP A 433 -9.58 23.86 -19.43
CA ASP A 433 -8.45 24.48 -20.14
C ASP A 433 -7.13 24.39 -19.35
N SER A 434 -7.21 24.27 -18.02
CA SER A 434 -6.04 24.05 -17.17
C SER A 434 -5.45 22.63 -17.26
N LEU A 435 -6.21 21.67 -17.79
CA LEU A 435 -5.79 20.26 -17.99
C LEU A 435 -5.39 19.95 -19.44
N VAL A 436 -5.66 20.87 -20.38
CA VAL A 436 -5.35 20.72 -21.81
C VAL A 436 -3.96 21.27 -22.12
N PHE A 437 -3.22 20.58 -22.98
CA PHE A 437 -1.87 20.95 -23.42
C PHE A 437 -1.79 20.95 -24.95
N ASP A 438 -0.97 21.84 -25.51
CA ASP A 438 -0.69 21.91 -26.95
C ASP A 438 0.19 20.74 -27.42
N GLN A 439 -0.07 20.27 -28.64
CA GLN A 439 0.63 19.12 -29.23
C GLN A 439 1.99 19.50 -29.84
N GLN A 440 2.98 18.63 -29.65
CA GLN A 440 4.00 18.33 -30.66
C GLN A 440 4.05 16.81 -30.86
N GLU A 441 3.77 16.33 -32.06
CA GLU A 441 3.93 14.93 -32.46
C GLU A 441 5.40 14.68 -32.83
N LEU A 442 6.03 13.71 -32.17
CA LEU A 442 7.32 13.14 -32.57
C LEU A 442 7.11 11.66 -32.86
N GLY A 443 7.18 11.30 -34.14
CA GLY A 443 7.18 9.90 -34.56
C GLY A 443 8.52 9.23 -34.27
N SER A 444 8.50 8.05 -33.62
CA SER A 444 9.60 7.11 -33.67
C SER A 444 9.06 5.68 -33.73
N ASN A 445 9.71 4.85 -34.57
CA ASN A 445 9.35 3.44 -34.83
C ASN A 445 9.95 2.45 -33.83
N ASP A 446 10.53 2.90 -32.72
CA ASP A 446 11.21 2.06 -31.74
C ASP A 446 10.24 1.64 -30.62
N ASP A 447 10.53 0.49 -30.00
CA ASP A 447 9.74 -0.04 -28.87
C ASP A 447 9.71 0.98 -27.72
N PRO A 448 8.54 1.50 -27.35
CA PRO A 448 8.41 2.52 -26.30
C PRO A 448 8.98 2.11 -24.95
N LEU A 449 8.99 0.80 -24.64
CA LEU A 449 9.48 0.29 -23.35
C LEU A 449 11.00 0.39 -23.21
N ILE A 450 11.75 0.24 -24.30
CA ILE A 450 13.23 0.28 -24.27
C ILE A 450 13.72 1.70 -24.07
N LYS A 451 13.14 2.67 -24.78
CA LYS A 451 13.52 4.09 -24.67
C LYS A 451 13.04 4.78 -23.40
N ARG A 452 12.02 4.24 -22.74
CA ARG A 452 11.42 4.84 -21.54
C ARG A 452 12.46 5.13 -20.45
N ASN A 453 13.43 4.25 -20.24
CA ASN A 453 14.44 4.43 -19.21
C ASN A 453 15.46 5.53 -19.52
N GLU A 454 15.69 5.85 -20.79
CA GLU A 454 16.61 6.95 -21.19
C GLU A 454 16.06 8.33 -20.81
N TYR A 455 14.72 8.46 -20.70
CA TYR A 455 14.01 9.70 -20.39
C TYR A 455 13.25 9.63 -19.06
N ALA A 456 13.69 8.75 -18.15
CA ALA A 456 12.94 8.44 -16.92
C ALA A 456 12.62 9.68 -16.09
N ASP A 457 13.59 10.58 -15.91
CA ASP A 457 13.42 11.79 -15.08
C ASP A 457 12.40 12.75 -15.70
N ASP A 458 12.44 12.94 -17.03
CA ASP A 458 11.49 13.78 -17.75
C ASP A 458 10.07 13.21 -17.69
N ILE A 459 9.94 11.88 -17.87
CA ILE A 459 8.66 11.20 -17.75
C ILE A 459 8.10 11.35 -16.34
N ILE A 460 8.92 11.16 -15.31
CA ILE A 460 8.50 11.28 -13.91
C ILE A 460 8.06 12.72 -13.61
N ALA A 461 8.81 13.73 -14.08
CA ALA A 461 8.44 15.13 -13.92
C ALA A 461 7.08 15.43 -14.60
N ASN A 462 6.85 14.88 -15.79
CA ASN A 462 5.58 15.00 -16.49
C ASN A 462 4.42 14.34 -15.72
N LEU A 463 4.63 13.13 -15.20
CA LEU A 463 3.64 12.40 -14.40
C LEU A 463 3.28 13.16 -13.11
N GLN A 464 4.28 13.71 -12.43
CA GLN A 464 4.08 14.57 -11.26
C GLN A 464 3.26 15.82 -11.61
N SER A 465 3.57 16.47 -12.73
CA SER A 465 2.82 17.63 -13.24
C SER A 465 1.36 17.28 -13.54
N VAL A 466 1.11 16.12 -14.21
CA VAL A 466 -0.24 15.62 -14.47
C VAL A 466 -1.00 15.45 -13.15
N MET A 467 -0.45 14.73 -12.19
CA MET A 467 -1.10 14.49 -10.91
C MET A 467 -1.39 15.79 -10.15
N GLN A 468 -0.44 16.74 -10.14
CA GLN A 468 -0.61 18.05 -9.49
C GLN A 468 -1.77 18.85 -10.09
N LYS A 469 -1.91 18.86 -11.43
CA LYS A 469 -2.99 19.56 -12.12
C LYS A 469 -4.36 18.96 -11.80
N PHE A 470 -4.46 17.62 -11.86
CA PHE A 470 -5.70 16.92 -11.51
C PHE A 470 -6.07 17.10 -10.04
N GLU A 471 -5.10 17.07 -9.13
CA GLU A 471 -5.31 17.36 -7.72
C GLU A 471 -5.83 18.78 -7.50
N HIS A 472 -5.17 19.78 -8.11
CA HIS A 472 -5.58 21.17 -8.00
C HIS A 472 -7.03 21.37 -8.48
N PHE A 473 -7.37 20.79 -9.64
CA PHE A 473 -8.72 20.82 -10.17
C PHE A 473 -9.73 20.18 -9.22
N ALA A 474 -9.42 18.97 -8.70
CA ALA A 474 -10.29 18.23 -7.80
C ALA A 474 -10.53 19.00 -6.50
N ARG A 475 -9.48 19.59 -5.90
CA ARG A 475 -9.59 20.44 -4.69
C ARG A 475 -10.45 21.68 -4.93
N LYS A 476 -10.24 22.38 -6.04
CA LYS A 476 -11.03 23.56 -6.41
C LYS A 476 -12.51 23.21 -6.52
N LYS A 477 -12.85 22.10 -7.20
CA LYS A 477 -14.26 21.67 -7.37
C LYS A 477 -14.90 21.14 -6.09
N LEU A 478 -14.14 20.62 -5.13
CA LEU A 478 -14.66 20.22 -3.83
C LEU A 478 -14.90 21.39 -2.90
N ASN A 479 -14.10 22.45 -3.00
CA ASN A 479 -14.26 23.66 -2.18
C ASN A 479 -15.37 24.59 -2.69
N SER A 480 -15.79 24.43 -3.96
CA SER A 480 -16.86 25.22 -4.57
C SER A 480 -18.24 24.55 -4.52
N ALA A 481 -18.32 23.32 -4.04
CA ALA A 481 -19.55 22.54 -3.86
C ALA A 481 -20.02 22.55 -2.41
#